data_df03dc2d94157e7b7ab2f8a0979d130b
#
_entry.id   df03dc2d94157e7b7ab2f8a0979d130b
#
_cell.length_a   1.000
_cell.length_b   1.000
_cell.length_c   1.000
_cell.angle_alpha   90.00
_cell.angle_beta   90.00
_cell.angle_gamma   90.00
#
_symmetry.space_group_name_H-M   'P 1'
#
loop_
_entity.id
_entity.type
_entity.pdbx_description
1 polymer ?
#
loop_
_entity_poly.entity_id
_entity_poly.type
_entity_poly.pdbx_seq_one_letter_code
_entity_poly.pdbx_strand_id
1 'polypeptide(L)'
;MDDNMILYPFSISHIVCITIIFTLCFLIYFYKTTLKKTSNEKFVSHLIAFILILHQISIYTWYIANDKLTLKECLPLYPCRISVILCIIIMYNKSKKIFDLLYFWGIGGATIALLFHDNSLYPFPHYIFIQFFISHGGILISVLFMMFIHNYYPNLNSLKRTFKWTIIYFFITIPTNYIVGSNYCYLRENCNLQIFKYLNQNSIIISLCTMTSFFLLFYLLYLPYKNKISS
;
A
#
# COMPACT_ATOMS: atom_id res chain seq x y z
N MET A 1 5.82 -16.26 -23.22
CA MET A 1 4.86 -16.55 -22.14
C MET A 1 3.55 -15.94 -22.59
N ASP A 2 2.48 -16.70 -22.61
CA ASP A 2 1.20 -16.23 -23.13
C ASP A 2 0.72 -15.01 -22.31
N ASP A 3 0.59 -13.86 -22.99
CA ASP A 3 0.11 -12.59 -22.44
C ASP A 3 -1.37 -12.61 -22.00
N ASN A 4 -1.99 -13.78 -22.03
CA ASN A 4 -3.43 -13.98 -21.77
C ASN A 4 -3.73 -14.61 -20.39
N MET A 5 -2.71 -14.84 -19.54
CA MET A 5 -2.96 -15.39 -18.20
C MET A 5 -3.31 -14.28 -17.21
N ILE A 6 -4.57 -14.21 -16.82
CA ILE A 6 -5.09 -13.28 -15.81
C ILE A 6 -5.21 -14.01 -14.47
N LEU A 7 -4.78 -13.39 -13.39
CA LEU A 7 -5.05 -13.90 -12.05
C LEU A 7 -6.54 -13.66 -11.70
N TYR A 8 -7.26 -14.73 -11.45
CA TYR A 8 -8.63 -14.62 -10.94
C TYR A 8 -8.61 -14.33 -9.42
N PRO A 9 -9.43 -13.36 -8.94
CA PRO A 9 -9.62 -13.16 -7.52
C PRO A 9 -10.01 -14.46 -6.82
N PHE A 10 -9.47 -14.68 -5.61
CA PHE A 10 -9.71 -15.87 -4.79
C PHE A 10 -9.26 -17.21 -5.41
N SER A 11 -8.34 -17.20 -6.39
CA SER A 11 -7.63 -18.39 -6.80
C SER A 11 -6.83 -19.01 -5.63
N ILE A 12 -6.48 -20.28 -5.71
CA ILE A 12 -5.75 -20.98 -4.62
C ILE A 12 -4.47 -20.23 -4.26
N SER A 13 -3.67 -19.81 -5.24
CA SER A 13 -2.44 -19.06 -5.00
C SER A 13 -2.70 -17.72 -4.30
N HIS A 14 -3.78 -17.02 -4.67
CA HIS A 14 -4.20 -15.77 -4.03
C HIS A 14 -4.58 -16.00 -2.56
N ILE A 15 -5.44 -17.01 -2.28
CA ILE A 15 -5.88 -17.34 -0.92
C ILE A 15 -4.68 -17.73 -0.05
N VAL A 16 -3.75 -18.55 -0.56
CA VAL A 16 -2.53 -18.94 0.15
C VAL A 16 -1.71 -17.72 0.54
N CYS A 17 -1.44 -16.80 -0.39
CA CYS A 17 -0.68 -15.59 -0.09
C CYS A 17 -1.36 -14.70 0.96
N ILE A 18 -2.67 -14.50 0.84
CA ILE A 18 -3.45 -13.74 1.84
C ILE A 18 -3.36 -14.43 3.20
N THR A 19 -3.53 -15.75 3.26
CA THR A 19 -3.47 -16.51 4.52
C THR A 19 -2.09 -16.36 5.17
N ILE A 20 -1.00 -16.43 4.40
CA ILE A 20 0.36 -16.21 4.91
C ILE A 20 0.48 -14.80 5.51
N ILE A 21 0.04 -13.76 4.80
CA ILE A 21 0.13 -12.36 5.27
C ILE A 21 -0.64 -12.18 6.58
N PHE A 22 -1.90 -12.64 6.65
CA PHE A 22 -2.71 -12.52 7.86
C PHE A 22 -2.14 -13.35 9.02
N THR A 23 -1.57 -14.52 8.74
CA THR A 23 -0.86 -15.32 9.75
C THR A 23 0.33 -14.55 10.32
N LEU A 24 1.16 -13.92 9.48
CA LEU A 24 2.27 -13.09 9.94
C LEU A 24 1.78 -11.89 10.77
N CYS A 25 0.71 -11.22 10.35
CA CYS A 25 0.09 -10.14 11.13
C CYS A 25 -0.42 -10.63 12.49
N PHE A 26 -1.05 -11.81 12.53
CA PHE A 26 -1.48 -12.44 13.77
C PHE A 26 -0.30 -12.80 14.69
N LEU A 27 0.78 -13.34 14.14
CA LEU A 27 1.98 -13.67 14.92
C LEU A 27 2.61 -12.43 15.55
N ILE A 28 2.63 -11.29 14.86
CA ILE A 28 3.09 -10.01 15.43
C ILE A 28 2.23 -9.62 16.65
N TYR A 29 0.91 -9.75 16.52
CA TYR A 29 -0.01 -9.46 17.63
C TYR A 29 0.19 -10.45 18.79
N PHE A 30 0.29 -11.74 18.50
CA PHE A 30 0.42 -12.81 19.51
C PHE A 30 1.74 -12.70 20.28
N TYR A 31 2.85 -12.47 19.58
CA TYR A 31 4.18 -12.35 20.18
C TYR A 31 4.58 -10.91 20.55
N LYS A 32 3.63 -9.97 20.60
CA LYS A 32 3.92 -8.55 20.86
C LYS A 32 4.73 -8.28 22.14
N THR A 33 4.52 -9.03 23.20
CA THR A 33 5.26 -8.90 24.46
C THR A 33 6.74 -9.27 24.31
N THR A 34 7.02 -10.34 23.59
CA THR A 34 8.38 -10.78 23.26
C THR A 34 9.05 -9.84 22.26
N LEU A 35 8.30 -9.36 21.28
CA LEU A 35 8.80 -8.44 20.25
C LEU A 35 9.07 -7.03 20.78
N LYS A 36 8.45 -6.62 21.91
CA LYS A 36 8.75 -5.34 22.59
C LYS A 36 10.12 -5.29 23.26
N LYS A 37 10.80 -6.44 23.46
CA LYS A 37 12.19 -6.45 23.94
C LYS A 37 13.08 -5.77 22.90
N THR A 38 13.91 -4.83 23.34
CA THR A 38 14.73 -3.96 22.45
C THR A 38 15.52 -4.71 21.38
N SER A 39 16.11 -5.86 21.73
CA SER A 39 16.84 -6.68 20.78
C SER A 39 15.96 -7.26 19.69
N ASN A 40 14.81 -7.84 20.09
CA ASN A 40 13.87 -8.48 19.15
C ASN A 40 13.17 -7.43 18.27
N GLU A 41 12.80 -6.29 18.87
CA GLU A 41 12.21 -5.15 18.14
C GLU A 41 13.14 -4.67 17.03
N LYS A 42 14.41 -4.40 17.35
CA LYS A 42 15.41 -3.95 16.37
C LYS A 42 15.63 -5.00 15.28
N PHE A 43 15.79 -6.26 15.67
CA PHE A 43 16.00 -7.34 14.71
C PHE A 43 14.83 -7.44 13.73
N VAL A 44 13.58 -7.51 14.22
CA VAL A 44 12.40 -7.69 13.36
C VAL A 44 12.14 -6.44 12.52
N SER A 45 12.30 -5.23 13.08
CA SER A 45 12.12 -4.01 12.28
C SER A 45 13.17 -3.89 11.17
N HIS A 46 14.44 -4.23 11.43
CA HIS A 46 15.48 -4.23 10.40
C HIS A 46 15.25 -5.34 9.37
N LEU A 47 14.75 -6.52 9.77
CA LEU A 47 14.40 -7.60 8.86
C LEU A 47 13.27 -7.17 7.89
N ILE A 48 12.20 -6.54 8.42
CA ILE A 48 11.12 -6.00 7.58
C ILE A 48 11.68 -4.97 6.59
N ALA A 49 12.47 -4.01 7.08
CA ALA A 49 13.10 -3.00 6.22
C ALA A 49 13.98 -3.63 5.13
N PHE A 50 14.80 -4.62 5.49
CA PHE A 50 15.68 -5.32 4.56
C PHE A 50 14.90 -6.03 3.45
N ILE A 51 13.83 -6.76 3.79
CA ILE A 51 12.95 -7.43 2.81
C ILE A 51 12.35 -6.38 1.86
N LEU A 52 11.87 -5.25 2.37
CA LEU A 52 11.29 -4.20 1.55
C LEU A 52 12.31 -3.47 0.68
N ILE A 53 13.56 -3.32 1.14
CA ILE A 53 14.67 -2.78 0.33
C ILE A 53 14.98 -3.75 -0.82
N LEU A 54 15.13 -5.04 -0.54
CA LEU A 54 15.34 -6.06 -1.57
C LEU A 54 14.19 -6.08 -2.58
N HIS A 55 12.95 -5.95 -2.10
CA HIS A 55 11.78 -5.83 -2.96
C HIS A 55 11.90 -4.60 -3.90
N GLN A 56 12.26 -3.41 -3.38
CA GLN A 56 12.42 -2.22 -4.23
C GLN A 56 13.53 -2.40 -5.27
N ILE A 57 14.67 -2.96 -4.88
CA ILE A 57 15.77 -3.25 -5.82
C ILE A 57 15.28 -4.23 -6.89
N SER A 58 14.62 -5.31 -6.49
CA SER A 58 14.19 -6.37 -7.42
C SER A 58 13.19 -5.87 -8.45
N ILE A 59 12.23 -5.00 -8.08
CA ILE A 59 11.24 -4.48 -9.03
C ILE A 59 11.88 -3.59 -10.10
N TYR A 60 12.83 -2.71 -9.71
CA TYR A 60 13.54 -1.89 -10.68
C TYR A 60 14.48 -2.71 -11.56
N THR A 61 15.16 -3.72 -11.00
CA THR A 61 15.95 -4.68 -11.78
C THR A 61 15.09 -5.41 -12.80
N TRP A 62 13.89 -5.84 -12.40
CA TRP A 62 12.94 -6.49 -13.31
C TRP A 62 12.48 -5.56 -14.44
N TYR A 63 12.21 -4.27 -14.14
CA TYR A 63 11.86 -3.29 -15.19
C TYR A 63 13.00 -3.10 -16.20
N ILE A 64 14.25 -3.02 -15.72
CA ILE A 64 15.43 -2.91 -16.58
C ILE A 64 15.57 -4.16 -17.46
N ALA A 65 15.51 -5.34 -16.84
CA ALA A 65 15.71 -6.62 -17.53
C ALA A 65 14.64 -6.95 -18.58
N ASN A 66 13.47 -6.32 -18.50
CA ASN A 66 12.35 -6.54 -19.44
C ASN A 66 12.05 -5.32 -20.33
N ASP A 67 12.97 -4.35 -20.44
CA ASP A 67 12.82 -3.12 -21.23
C ASP A 67 11.54 -2.32 -20.90
N LYS A 68 11.08 -2.43 -19.63
CA LYS A 68 9.88 -1.75 -19.12
C LYS A 68 10.19 -0.53 -18.26
N LEU A 69 11.46 -0.08 -18.22
CA LEU A 69 11.87 1.10 -17.46
C LEU A 69 11.44 2.37 -18.21
N THR A 70 10.21 2.79 -18.00
CA THR A 70 9.65 4.01 -18.58
C THR A 70 9.21 4.97 -17.48
N LEU A 71 9.20 6.27 -17.73
CA LEU A 71 8.68 7.28 -16.80
C LEU A 71 7.22 6.99 -16.43
N LYS A 72 6.46 6.40 -17.35
CA LYS A 72 5.06 6.02 -17.13
C LYS A 72 4.88 4.96 -16.03
N GLU A 73 5.85 4.05 -15.85
CA GLU A 73 5.72 2.91 -14.92
C GLU A 73 6.64 3.04 -13.69
N CYS A 74 7.77 3.75 -13.82
CA CYS A 74 8.85 3.67 -12.84
C CYS A 74 8.88 4.82 -11.84
N LEU A 75 8.16 5.92 -12.06
CA LEU A 75 8.05 6.95 -11.03
C LEU A 75 7.37 6.37 -9.77
N PRO A 76 7.86 6.71 -8.58
CA PRO A 76 7.31 6.17 -7.32
C PRO A 76 6.01 6.87 -6.92
N LEU A 77 5.11 7.13 -7.89
CA LEU A 77 3.86 7.85 -7.65
C LEU A 77 2.65 6.93 -7.40
N TYR A 78 2.82 5.62 -7.50
CA TYR A 78 1.80 4.72 -6.96
C TYR A 78 1.77 4.82 -5.42
N PRO A 79 0.60 5.00 -4.78
CA PRO A 79 0.51 5.13 -3.32
C PRO A 79 1.17 3.96 -2.57
N CYS A 80 1.08 2.74 -3.10
CA CYS A 80 1.74 1.57 -2.53
C CYS A 80 3.27 1.66 -2.58
N ARG A 81 3.88 2.19 -3.67
CA ARG A 81 5.35 2.39 -3.74
C ARG A 81 5.82 3.42 -2.74
N ILE A 82 5.11 4.55 -2.64
CA ILE A 82 5.40 5.55 -1.61
C ILE A 82 5.28 4.92 -0.22
N SER A 83 4.22 4.14 0.02
CA SER A 83 4.02 3.45 1.29
C SER A 83 5.14 2.47 1.62
N VAL A 84 5.66 1.70 0.66
CA VAL A 84 6.82 0.81 0.88
C VAL A 84 8.06 1.61 1.29
N ILE A 85 8.35 2.72 0.60
CA ILE A 85 9.49 3.59 0.95
C ILE A 85 9.30 4.16 2.37
N LEU A 86 8.11 4.63 2.70
CA LEU A 86 7.81 5.12 4.04
C LEU A 86 7.88 4.00 5.09
N CYS A 87 7.51 2.75 4.75
CA CYS A 87 7.69 1.59 5.62
C CYS A 87 9.17 1.32 5.91
N ILE A 88 10.03 1.37 4.90
CA ILE A 88 11.48 1.24 5.11
C ILE A 88 11.98 2.32 6.08
N ILE A 89 11.62 3.58 5.84
CA ILE A 89 12.05 4.72 6.67
C ILE A 89 11.55 4.58 8.11
N ILE A 90 10.28 4.21 8.32
CA ILE A 90 9.72 4.11 9.67
C ILE A 90 10.29 2.93 10.46
N MET A 91 10.71 1.86 9.81
CA MET A 91 11.38 0.74 10.48
C MET A 91 12.71 1.14 11.13
N TYR A 92 13.35 2.22 10.66
CA TYR A 92 14.57 2.76 11.26
C TYR A 92 14.29 3.90 12.25
N ASN A 93 13.50 4.92 11.85
CA ASN A 93 13.37 6.16 12.62
C ASN A 93 12.19 6.19 13.59
N LYS A 94 11.27 5.23 13.51
CA LYS A 94 10.08 5.10 14.39
C LYS A 94 9.21 6.36 14.42
N SER A 95 9.16 7.14 13.36
CA SER A 95 8.49 8.43 13.31
C SER A 95 6.96 8.30 13.38
N LYS A 96 6.35 8.86 14.42
CA LYS A 96 4.88 8.93 14.55
C LYS A 96 4.23 9.69 13.40
N LYS A 97 4.91 10.72 12.84
CA LYS A 97 4.40 11.51 11.71
C LYS A 97 4.30 10.67 10.43
N ILE A 98 5.27 9.77 10.20
CA ILE A 98 5.24 8.83 9.06
C ILE A 98 4.17 7.77 9.30
N PHE A 99 4.06 7.24 10.53
CA PHE A 99 2.99 6.32 10.89
C PHE A 99 1.60 6.88 10.58
N ASP A 100 1.35 8.15 10.89
CA ASP A 100 0.07 8.80 10.64
C ASP A 100 -0.35 8.69 9.17
N LEU A 101 0.58 8.89 8.24
CA LEU A 101 0.31 8.75 6.81
C LEU A 101 0.16 7.28 6.41
N LEU A 102 1.10 6.44 6.87
CA LEU A 102 1.10 5.00 6.57
C LEU A 102 -0.12 4.27 7.09
N TYR A 103 -0.67 4.66 8.25
CA TYR A 103 -1.89 4.06 8.77
C TYR A 103 -3.03 4.15 7.75
N PHE A 104 -3.29 5.34 7.23
CA PHE A 104 -4.41 5.56 6.31
C PHE A 104 -4.11 5.06 4.89
N TRP A 105 -2.95 5.38 4.34
CA TRP A 105 -2.54 4.94 3.00
C TRP A 105 -2.25 3.44 2.96
N GLY A 106 -1.54 2.94 3.98
CA GLY A 106 -1.09 1.56 4.03
C GLY A 106 -2.21 0.59 4.35
N ILE A 107 -2.91 0.75 5.50
CA ILE A 107 -3.98 -0.21 5.86
C ILE A 107 -5.09 -0.19 4.82
N GLY A 108 -5.62 0.99 4.49
CA GLY A 108 -6.72 1.09 3.53
C GLY A 108 -6.32 0.59 2.15
N GLY A 109 -5.26 1.16 1.58
CA GLY A 109 -4.82 0.84 0.23
C GLY A 109 -4.32 -0.60 0.09
N ALA A 110 -3.46 -1.07 1.01
CA ALA A 110 -2.93 -2.42 0.91
C ALA A 110 -3.99 -3.50 1.15
N THR A 111 -4.94 -3.29 2.07
CA THR A 111 -6.03 -4.24 2.30
C THR A 111 -6.94 -4.34 1.07
N ILE A 112 -7.33 -3.20 0.50
CA ILE A 112 -8.15 -3.19 -0.72
C ILE A 112 -7.41 -3.87 -1.87
N ALA A 113 -6.13 -3.55 -2.08
CA ALA A 113 -5.33 -4.15 -3.14
C ALA A 113 -5.18 -5.67 -2.97
N LEU A 114 -4.96 -6.15 -1.75
CA LEU A 114 -4.85 -7.59 -1.46
C LEU A 114 -6.16 -8.34 -1.67
N LEU A 115 -7.30 -7.72 -1.38
CA LEU A 115 -8.60 -8.37 -1.54
C LEU A 115 -9.16 -8.24 -2.97
N PHE A 116 -8.91 -7.10 -3.62
CA PHE A 116 -9.47 -6.73 -4.92
C PHE A 116 -8.36 -6.25 -5.86
N HIS A 117 -7.44 -7.16 -6.24
CA HIS A 117 -6.38 -6.81 -7.18
C HIS A 117 -6.94 -6.51 -8.57
N ASP A 118 -6.26 -5.67 -9.33
CA ASP A 118 -6.56 -5.39 -10.73
C ASP A 118 -6.33 -6.65 -11.58
N ASN A 119 -7.14 -6.83 -12.64
CA ASN A 119 -7.05 -7.92 -13.61
C ASN A 119 -5.75 -7.93 -14.43
N SER A 120 -4.88 -6.92 -14.25
CA SER A 120 -3.54 -6.86 -14.84
C SER A 120 -2.50 -7.74 -14.12
N LEU A 121 -2.85 -8.37 -12.98
CA LEU A 121 -1.92 -9.18 -12.21
C LEU A 121 -1.72 -10.55 -12.85
N TYR A 122 -0.46 -10.90 -13.12
CA TYR A 122 -0.07 -12.23 -13.63
C TYR A 122 -0.27 -13.32 -12.55
N PRO A 123 -0.63 -14.56 -12.94
CA PRO A 123 -0.77 -15.65 -11.98
C PRO A 123 0.59 -16.14 -11.45
N PHE A 124 0.55 -16.85 -10.32
CA PHE A 124 1.73 -17.57 -9.80
C PHE A 124 2.23 -18.62 -10.84
N PRO A 125 3.55 -18.78 -11.03
CA PRO A 125 4.67 -18.22 -10.24
C PRO A 125 5.31 -16.94 -10.82
N HIS A 126 4.59 -16.15 -11.59
CA HIS A 126 5.17 -14.95 -12.22
C HIS A 126 5.73 -13.96 -11.19
N TYR A 127 6.87 -13.31 -11.51
CA TYR A 127 7.54 -12.37 -10.61
C TYR A 127 6.61 -11.24 -10.12
N ILE A 128 5.78 -10.67 -11.02
CA ILE A 128 4.83 -9.58 -10.69
C ILE A 128 3.81 -10.03 -9.64
N PHE A 129 3.37 -11.29 -9.65
CA PHE A 129 2.53 -11.87 -8.60
C PHE A 129 3.25 -11.82 -7.25
N ILE A 130 4.45 -12.37 -7.17
CA ILE A 130 5.21 -12.49 -5.92
C ILE A 130 5.50 -11.11 -5.32
N GLN A 131 6.00 -10.17 -6.13
CA GLN A 131 6.33 -8.81 -5.67
C GLN A 131 5.09 -8.06 -5.18
N PHE A 132 3.92 -8.28 -5.77
CA PHE A 132 2.66 -7.65 -5.36
C PHE A 132 2.31 -8.03 -3.91
N PHE A 133 2.38 -9.32 -3.56
CA PHE A 133 2.07 -9.78 -2.21
C PHE A 133 3.15 -9.40 -1.19
N ILE A 134 4.43 -9.37 -1.57
CA ILE A 134 5.52 -8.90 -0.71
C ILE A 134 5.33 -7.40 -0.39
N SER A 135 5.02 -6.57 -1.37
CA SER A 135 4.85 -5.13 -1.15
C SER A 135 3.64 -4.82 -0.27
N HIS A 136 2.46 -5.32 -0.63
CA HIS A 136 1.23 -5.00 0.11
C HIS A 136 1.17 -5.70 1.47
N GLY A 137 1.64 -6.94 1.56
CA GLY A 137 1.81 -7.64 2.83
C GLY A 137 2.84 -6.94 3.73
N GLY A 138 3.96 -6.53 3.18
CA GLY A 138 4.99 -5.78 3.91
C GLY A 138 4.49 -4.44 4.45
N ILE A 139 3.63 -3.74 3.72
CA ILE A 139 2.98 -2.51 4.22
C ILE A 139 2.09 -2.82 5.43
N LEU A 140 1.20 -3.82 5.34
CA LEU A 140 0.33 -4.19 6.45
C LEU A 140 1.12 -4.63 7.68
N ILE A 141 2.11 -5.49 7.51
CA ILE A 141 3.00 -5.97 8.55
C ILE A 141 3.71 -4.79 9.23
N SER A 142 4.25 -3.84 8.46
CA SER A 142 4.93 -2.65 8.98
C SER A 142 4.01 -1.78 9.83
N VAL A 143 2.80 -1.50 9.34
CA VAL A 143 1.86 -0.65 10.08
C VAL A 143 1.40 -1.34 11.36
N LEU A 144 1.04 -2.63 11.31
CA LEU A 144 0.62 -3.39 12.49
C LEU A 144 1.78 -3.58 13.48
N PHE A 145 3.02 -3.74 13.02
CA PHE A 145 4.19 -3.74 13.89
C PHE A 145 4.30 -2.42 14.67
N MET A 146 4.17 -1.27 14.01
CA MET A 146 4.18 0.02 14.70
C MET A 146 3.01 0.18 15.67
N MET A 147 1.82 -0.33 15.34
CA MET A 147 0.66 -0.29 16.23
C MET A 147 0.87 -1.14 17.49
N PHE A 148 1.30 -2.39 17.34
CA PHE A 148 1.33 -3.33 18.47
C PHE A 148 2.60 -3.25 19.30
N ILE A 149 3.74 -2.89 18.67
CA ILE A 149 5.03 -2.83 19.38
C ILE A 149 5.30 -1.44 19.94
N HIS A 150 5.06 -0.39 19.14
CA HIS A 150 5.29 1.00 19.55
C HIS A 150 4.03 1.70 20.10
N ASN A 151 2.87 0.99 20.15
CA ASN A 151 1.58 1.53 20.60
C ASN A 151 1.16 2.80 19.84
N TYR A 152 1.44 2.86 18.53
CA TYR A 152 1.02 3.98 17.70
C TYR A 152 -0.41 3.78 17.23
N TYR A 153 -1.26 4.77 17.48
CA TYR A 153 -2.64 4.80 17.05
C TYR A 153 -2.94 6.14 16.36
N PRO A 154 -3.81 6.16 15.34
CA PRO A 154 -4.21 7.39 14.68
C PRO A 154 -5.10 8.23 15.63
N ASN A 155 -5.07 9.53 15.41
CA ASN A 155 -5.93 10.50 16.09
C ASN A 155 -6.42 11.55 15.07
N LEU A 156 -7.19 12.53 15.52
CA LEU A 156 -7.72 13.59 14.62
C LEU A 156 -6.59 14.38 13.92
N ASN A 157 -5.49 14.63 14.62
CA ASN A 157 -4.34 15.32 14.02
C ASN A 157 -3.65 14.43 12.96
N SER A 158 -3.64 13.11 13.16
CA SER A 158 -3.17 12.13 12.18
C SER A 158 -4.02 12.19 10.92
N LEU A 159 -5.35 12.22 11.06
CA LEU A 159 -6.29 12.34 9.93
C LEU A 159 -6.08 13.66 9.16
N LYS A 160 -6.03 14.79 9.87
CA LYS A 160 -5.79 16.12 9.27
C LYS A 160 -4.44 16.18 8.52
N ARG A 161 -3.38 15.60 9.11
CA ARG A 161 -2.06 15.49 8.48
C ARG A 161 -2.11 14.66 7.20
N THR A 162 -2.78 13.52 7.26
CA THR A 162 -2.93 12.64 6.09
C THR A 162 -3.73 13.34 4.99
N PHE A 163 -4.82 14.01 5.31
CA PHE A 163 -5.58 14.79 4.32
C PHE A 163 -4.70 15.82 3.62
N LYS A 164 -3.92 16.61 4.40
CA LYS A 164 -2.99 17.59 3.84
C LYS A 164 -2.00 16.95 2.85
N TRP A 165 -1.33 15.88 3.24
CA TRP A 165 -0.35 15.21 2.38
C TRP A 165 -0.99 14.53 1.17
N THR A 166 -2.21 14.01 1.30
CA THR A 166 -2.96 13.41 0.20
C THR A 166 -3.39 14.48 -0.82
N ILE A 167 -3.79 15.66 -0.38
CA ILE A 167 -4.07 16.79 -1.28
C ILE A 167 -2.80 17.19 -2.05
N ILE A 168 -1.66 17.35 -1.36
CA ILE A 168 -0.37 17.64 -2.02
C ILE A 168 -0.02 16.54 -3.04
N TYR A 169 -0.19 15.28 -2.67
CA TYR A 169 0.02 14.15 -3.55
C TYR A 169 -0.84 14.24 -4.81
N PHE A 170 -2.12 14.56 -4.71
CA PHE A 170 -3.00 14.72 -5.86
C PHE A 170 -2.58 15.89 -6.76
N PHE A 171 -2.18 17.01 -6.16
CA PHE A 171 -1.66 18.17 -6.91
C PHE A 171 -0.40 17.84 -7.72
N ILE A 172 0.40 16.90 -7.29
CA ILE A 172 1.59 16.43 -8.02
C ILE A 172 1.19 15.36 -9.05
N THR A 173 0.36 14.40 -8.65
CA THR A 173 0.10 13.20 -9.44
C THR A 173 -0.83 13.45 -10.62
N ILE A 174 -1.85 14.31 -10.47
CA ILE A 174 -2.78 14.61 -11.57
C ILE A 174 -2.04 15.22 -12.77
N PRO A 175 -1.29 16.33 -12.67
CA PRO A 175 -0.56 16.87 -13.82
C PRO A 175 0.49 15.88 -14.35
N THR A 176 1.17 15.12 -13.47
CA THR A 176 2.14 14.11 -13.91
C THR A 176 1.49 13.04 -14.78
N ASN A 177 0.29 12.57 -14.42
CA ASN A 177 -0.46 11.61 -15.24
C ASN A 177 -0.71 12.10 -16.66
N TYR A 178 -1.01 13.40 -16.82
CA TYR A 178 -1.23 13.99 -18.16
C TYR A 178 0.07 14.21 -18.91
N ILE A 179 1.13 14.66 -18.26
CA ILE A 179 2.43 14.94 -18.89
C ILE A 179 3.11 13.65 -19.35
N VAL A 180 3.09 12.62 -18.51
CA VAL A 180 3.81 11.36 -18.76
C VAL A 180 2.92 10.32 -19.46
N GLY A 181 1.61 10.54 -19.55
CA GLY A 181 0.66 9.58 -20.10
C GLY A 181 0.41 8.37 -19.19
N SER A 182 0.59 8.53 -17.88
CA SER A 182 0.38 7.49 -16.85
C SER A 182 -1.03 7.53 -16.26
N ASN A 183 -1.34 6.56 -15.38
CA ASN A 183 -2.60 6.52 -14.62
C ASN A 183 -2.33 6.21 -13.14
N TYR A 184 -1.37 6.90 -12.53
CA TYR A 184 -1.07 6.73 -11.10
C TYR A 184 -2.31 7.02 -10.26
N CYS A 185 -2.61 6.10 -9.33
CA CYS A 185 -3.76 6.18 -8.41
C CYS A 185 -5.13 6.22 -9.11
N TYR A 186 -5.23 5.78 -10.37
CA TYR A 186 -6.47 5.83 -11.17
C TYR A 186 -7.13 7.21 -11.19
N LEU A 187 -6.29 8.26 -11.32
CA LEU A 187 -6.75 9.65 -11.33
C LEU A 187 -7.07 10.18 -12.75
N ARG A 188 -6.77 9.42 -13.77
CA ARG A 188 -7.01 9.79 -15.17
C ARG A 188 -8.02 8.88 -15.86
N GLU A 189 -7.91 7.58 -15.61
CA GLU A 189 -8.72 6.53 -16.23
C GLU A 189 -9.20 5.56 -15.15
N ASN A 190 -10.37 4.96 -15.32
CA ASN A 190 -10.89 3.96 -14.39
C ASN A 190 -9.95 2.76 -14.27
N CYS A 191 -9.94 2.13 -13.10
CA CYS A 191 -9.26 0.86 -12.93
C CYS A 191 -9.97 -0.24 -13.74
N ASN A 192 -9.23 -1.29 -14.14
CA ASN A 192 -9.71 -2.39 -14.97
C ASN A 192 -10.66 -3.36 -14.22
N LEU A 193 -11.16 -3.02 -13.05
CA LEU A 193 -12.19 -3.80 -12.36
C LEU A 193 -13.53 -3.69 -13.11
N GLN A 194 -14.18 -4.82 -13.34
CA GLN A 194 -15.44 -4.90 -14.10
C GLN A 194 -16.53 -3.97 -13.55
N ILE A 195 -16.58 -3.75 -12.24
CA ILE A 195 -17.54 -2.87 -11.57
C ILE A 195 -17.43 -1.42 -12.11
N PHE A 196 -16.23 -0.96 -12.45
CA PHE A 196 -15.99 0.41 -12.91
C PHE A 196 -16.09 0.58 -14.43
N LYS A 197 -16.25 -0.51 -15.19
CA LYS A 197 -16.35 -0.48 -16.66
C LYS A 197 -17.52 0.37 -17.16
N TYR A 198 -18.59 0.46 -16.40
CA TYR A 198 -19.81 1.21 -16.75
C TYR A 198 -19.85 2.62 -16.18
N LEU A 199 -18.82 3.04 -15.42
CA LEU A 199 -18.75 4.41 -14.91
C LEU A 199 -18.35 5.38 -16.02
N ASN A 200 -18.66 6.65 -15.77
CA ASN A 200 -18.31 7.74 -16.67
C ASN A 200 -16.80 7.76 -16.95
N GLN A 201 -16.43 7.89 -18.24
CA GLN A 201 -15.03 7.91 -18.70
C GLN A 201 -14.41 9.33 -18.65
N ASN A 202 -15.14 10.32 -18.12
CA ASN A 202 -14.61 11.67 -17.95
C ASN A 202 -13.54 11.69 -16.86
N SER A 203 -12.32 12.04 -17.23
CA SER A 203 -11.16 12.04 -16.31
C SER A 203 -11.33 12.95 -15.09
N ILE A 204 -12.07 14.05 -15.22
CA ILE A 204 -12.34 14.96 -14.09
C ILE A 204 -13.26 14.26 -13.08
N ILE A 205 -14.32 13.61 -13.55
CA ILE A 205 -15.25 12.87 -12.69
C ILE A 205 -14.53 11.70 -12.02
N ILE A 206 -13.70 10.96 -12.75
CA ILE A 206 -12.88 9.87 -12.21
C ILE A 206 -11.98 10.40 -11.10
N SER A 207 -11.23 11.48 -11.35
CA SER A 207 -10.37 12.10 -10.34
C SER A 207 -11.15 12.50 -9.08
N LEU A 208 -12.28 13.17 -9.23
CA LEU A 208 -13.12 13.61 -8.09
C LEU A 208 -13.66 12.42 -7.30
N CYS A 209 -14.16 11.38 -7.97
CA CYS A 209 -14.63 10.16 -7.32
C CYS A 209 -13.51 9.45 -6.55
N THR A 210 -12.32 9.32 -7.16
CA THR A 210 -11.15 8.71 -6.51
C THR A 210 -10.72 9.51 -5.29
N MET A 211 -10.60 10.84 -5.40
CA MET A 211 -10.24 11.71 -4.28
C MET A 211 -11.25 11.59 -3.14
N THR A 212 -12.55 11.65 -3.45
CA THR A 212 -13.63 11.52 -2.46
C THR A 212 -13.59 10.17 -1.76
N SER A 213 -13.35 9.09 -2.51
CA SER A 213 -13.23 7.73 -1.97
C SER A 213 -12.06 7.60 -0.99
N PHE A 214 -10.90 8.23 -1.28
CA PHE A 214 -9.78 8.26 -0.35
C PHE A 214 -10.12 8.97 0.96
N PHE A 215 -10.72 10.16 0.91
CA PHE A 215 -11.09 10.91 2.12
C PHE A 215 -12.16 10.18 2.93
N LEU A 216 -13.15 9.57 2.28
CA LEU A 216 -14.16 8.75 2.95
C LEU A 216 -13.53 7.53 3.64
N LEU A 217 -12.66 6.80 2.94
CA LEU A 217 -11.94 5.64 3.50
C LEU A 217 -11.12 6.05 4.73
N PHE A 218 -10.39 7.15 4.66
CA PHE A 218 -9.58 7.63 5.79
C PHE A 218 -10.45 8.03 6.98
N TYR A 219 -11.59 8.67 6.73
CA TYR A 219 -12.53 8.99 7.77
C TYR A 219 -13.10 7.72 8.44
N LEU A 220 -13.47 6.71 7.65
CA LEU A 220 -13.95 5.41 8.16
C LEU A 220 -12.88 4.72 9.01
N LEU A 221 -11.62 4.71 8.57
CA LEU A 221 -10.50 4.15 9.32
C LEU A 221 -10.20 4.92 10.62
N TYR A 222 -10.56 6.20 10.70
CA TYR A 222 -10.42 7.00 11.92
C TYR A 222 -11.53 6.72 12.95
N LEU A 223 -12.75 6.38 12.53
CA LEU A 223 -13.91 6.23 13.41
C LEU A 223 -13.67 5.35 14.65
N PRO A 224 -12.98 4.18 14.59
CA PRO A 224 -12.72 3.34 15.75
C PRO A 224 -11.88 4.03 16.85
N TYR A 225 -11.17 5.10 16.48
CA TYR A 225 -10.28 5.84 17.38
C TYR A 225 -10.82 7.20 17.83
N LYS A 226 -11.98 7.63 17.28
CA LYS A 226 -12.57 8.95 17.54
C LYS A 226 -12.76 9.22 19.05
N ASN A 227 -13.23 8.21 19.77
CA ASN A 227 -13.57 8.32 21.21
C ASN A 227 -12.47 7.85 22.16
N LYS A 228 -11.34 7.31 21.65
CA LYS A 228 -10.26 6.80 22.52
C LYS A 228 -9.30 7.88 23.05
N ILE A 229 -9.52 9.15 22.70
CA ILE A 229 -8.61 10.27 23.01
C ILE A 229 -9.20 11.16 24.12
N SER A 230 -10.38 10.83 24.64
CA SER A 230 -11.03 11.54 25.75
C SER A 230 -10.86 10.85 27.11
N SER A 231 -9.98 9.85 27.19
CA SER A 231 -9.63 9.18 28.48
C SER A 231 -8.14 9.24 28.73
#